data_ef9e931244232c9f28bb73bbe992b771
#
_entry.id   ef9e931244232c9f28bb73bbe992b771
#
_cell.length_a   1.000
_cell.length_b   1.000
_cell.length_c   1.000
_cell.angle_alpha   90.00
_cell.angle_beta   90.00
_cell.angle_gamma   90.00
#
_symmetry.space_group_name_H-M   'P 1'
#
loop_
_entity.id
_entity.type
_entity.pdbx_description
1 polymer ?
#
loop_
_entity_poly.entity_id
_entity_poly.type
_entity_poly.pdbx_seq_one_letter_code
_entity_poly.pdbx_strand_id
1 'polypeptide(L)' 'MEIHSVEHWQENWDELMARVENGESIGVTNGKNTAIMMPADDEVIRMYRDHEEGS' A
#
# COMPACT_ATOMS: atom_id res chain seq x y z
N MET A 1 -7.04 12.20 -2.66
CA MET A 1 -6.65 10.79 -2.41
C MET A 1 -7.76 10.07 -1.66
N GLU A 2 -8.10 8.88 -2.09
CA GLU A 2 -9.06 8.06 -1.36
C GLU A 2 -8.39 7.44 -0.14
N ILE A 3 -9.11 7.44 0.98
CA ILE A 3 -8.65 6.80 2.21
C ILE A 3 -9.80 5.94 2.72
N HIS A 4 -9.51 4.67 3.00
CA HIS A 4 -10.51 3.72 3.49
C HIS A 4 -10.05 3.10 4.78
N SER A 5 -11.01 2.61 5.58
CA SER A 5 -10.69 1.92 6.81
C SER A 5 -10.04 0.57 6.55
N VAL A 6 -9.36 0.05 7.57
CA VAL A 6 -8.78 -1.30 7.49
C VAL A 6 -9.86 -2.33 7.14
N GLU A 7 -11.04 -2.19 7.75
CA GLU A 7 -12.14 -3.11 7.49
C GLU A 7 -12.58 -3.08 6.02
N HIS A 8 -12.67 -1.89 5.46
CA HIS A 8 -13.03 -1.73 4.05
C HIS A 8 -11.98 -2.37 3.16
N TRP A 9 -10.70 -2.20 3.49
CA TRP A 9 -9.61 -2.81 2.76
C TRP A 9 -9.69 -4.33 2.80
N GLN A 10 -9.99 -4.89 3.97
CA GLN A 10 -10.11 -6.34 4.11
C GLN A 10 -11.24 -6.91 3.26
N GLU A 11 -12.36 -6.22 3.21
CA GLU A 11 -13.51 -6.67 2.43
C GLU A 11 -13.33 -6.51 0.92
N ASN A 12 -12.55 -5.53 0.51
CA ASN A 12 -12.40 -5.18 -0.90
C ASN A 12 -10.93 -5.27 -1.34
N TRP A 13 -10.18 -6.16 -0.74
CA TRP A 13 -8.74 -6.28 -0.99
C TRP A 13 -8.40 -6.41 -2.46
N ASP A 14 -9.03 -7.37 -3.16
CA ASP A 14 -8.72 -7.63 -4.56
C ASP A 14 -9.01 -6.43 -5.44
N GLU A 15 -10.12 -5.77 -5.20
CA GLU A 15 -10.51 -4.60 -5.96
C GLU A 15 -9.56 -3.43 -5.74
N LEU A 16 -9.25 -3.14 -4.47
CA LEU A 16 -8.37 -2.02 -4.14
C LEU A 16 -6.95 -2.29 -4.62
N MET A 17 -6.48 -3.51 -4.48
CA MET A 17 -5.14 -3.85 -4.95
C MET A 17 -5.04 -3.76 -6.47
N ALA A 18 -6.09 -4.12 -7.20
CA ALA A 18 -6.11 -3.95 -8.65
C ALA A 18 -5.95 -2.48 -9.04
N ARG A 19 -6.60 -1.60 -8.30
CA ARG A 19 -6.49 -0.15 -8.54
C ARG A 19 -5.08 0.35 -8.24
N VAL A 20 -4.50 -0.11 -7.14
CA VAL A 20 -3.12 0.25 -6.81
C VAL A 20 -2.16 -0.24 -7.90
N GLU A 21 -2.35 -1.45 -8.39
CA GLU A 21 -1.53 -1.99 -9.47
C GLU A 21 -1.65 -1.17 -10.76
N ASN A 22 -2.78 -0.51 -10.95
CA ASN A 22 -2.99 0.37 -12.10
C ASN A 22 -2.32 1.75 -11.93
N GLY A 23 -1.69 1.98 -10.80
CA GLY A 23 -0.97 3.23 -10.56
C GLY A 23 -1.65 4.18 -9.60
N GLU A 24 -2.73 3.77 -8.96
CA GLU A 24 -3.42 4.62 -7.99
C GLU A 24 -2.79 4.50 -6.61
N SER A 25 -2.89 5.58 -5.84
CA SER A 25 -2.47 5.56 -4.44
C SER A 25 -3.71 5.65 -3.57
N ILE A 26 -3.88 4.70 -2.66
CA ILE A 26 -5.08 4.63 -1.81
C ILE A 26 -4.64 4.49 -0.36
N GLY A 27 -5.21 5.32 0.50
CA GLY A 27 -4.87 5.30 1.92
C GLY A 27 -5.64 4.25 2.69
N VAL A 28 -5.04 3.78 3.77
CA VAL A 28 -5.67 2.88 4.72
C VAL A 28 -5.50 3.45 6.11
N THR A 29 -6.55 3.44 6.91
CA THR A 29 -6.49 4.01 8.24
C THR A 29 -7.21 3.12 9.25
N ASN A 30 -6.67 3.09 10.48
CA ASN A 30 -7.34 2.44 11.60
C ASN A 30 -7.96 3.44 12.56
N GLY A 31 -8.01 4.71 12.15
CA GLY A 31 -8.53 5.78 12.99
C GLY A 31 -7.44 6.55 13.72
N LYS A 32 -6.33 5.92 14.03
CA LYS A 32 -5.19 6.56 14.69
C LYS A 32 -4.05 6.82 13.73
N ASN A 33 -3.75 5.85 12.91
CA ASN A 33 -2.65 5.93 11.96
C ASN A 33 -3.16 5.74 10.56
N THR A 34 -2.50 6.38 9.61
CA THR A 34 -2.86 6.28 8.21
C THR A 34 -1.62 5.91 7.41
N ALA A 35 -1.77 4.94 6.53
CA ALA A 35 -0.73 4.54 5.61
C ALA A 35 -1.24 4.69 4.18
N ILE A 36 -0.32 4.69 3.24
CA ILE A 36 -0.69 4.81 1.83
C ILE A 36 -0.17 3.59 1.09
N MET A 37 -1.07 2.93 0.37
CA MET A 37 -0.72 1.84 -0.51
C MET A 37 -0.47 2.41 -1.90
N MET A 38 0.70 2.16 -2.44
CA MET A 38 1.09 2.67 -3.75
C MET A 38 1.84 1.57 -4.50
N PRO A 39 1.86 1.66 -5.85
CA PRO A 39 2.60 0.66 -6.61
C PRO A 39 4.08 0.72 -6.28
N ALA A 40 4.69 -0.45 -6.14
CA ALA A 40 6.13 -0.55 -5.92
C ALA A 40 6.75 -1.19 -7.16
N ASP A 41 7.72 -0.52 -7.77
CA ASP A 41 8.44 -1.10 -8.88
C ASP A 41 9.67 -1.87 -8.37
N ASP A 42 10.36 -2.55 -9.27
CA ASP A 42 11.49 -3.37 -8.90
C ASP A 42 12.59 -2.58 -8.21
N GLU A 43 12.77 -1.34 -8.62
CA GLU A 43 13.79 -0.48 -8.04
C GLU A 43 13.48 -0.15 -6.60
N VAL A 44 12.23 0.19 -6.30
CA VAL A 44 11.79 0.48 -4.94
C VAL A 44 11.92 -0.75 -4.06
N ILE A 45 11.49 -1.90 -4.57
CA ILE A 45 11.59 -3.16 -3.82
C ILE A 45 13.03 -3.48 -3.49
N ARG A 46 13.93 -3.28 -4.46
CA ARG A 46 15.34 -3.53 -4.27
C ARG A 46 15.95 -2.64 -3.19
N MET A 47 15.57 -1.38 -3.18
CA MET A 47 16.04 -0.45 -2.17
C MET A 47 15.68 -0.89 -0.76
N TYR A 48 14.44 -1.31 -0.57
CA TYR A 48 14.00 -1.76 0.74
C TYR A 48 14.66 -3.07 1.15
N ARG A 49 14.86 -3.99 0.23
CA ARG A 49 15.52 -5.24 0.52
C ARG A 49 16.96 -5.04 0.93
N ASP A 50 17.69 -4.21 0.19
CA ASP A 50 19.08 -3.93 0.51
C ASP A 50 19.21 -3.31 1.89
N HIS A 51 18.26 -2.46 2.25
CA HIS A 51 18.25 -1.83 3.55
C HIS A 51 18.02 -2.86 4.68
N GLU A 52 17.12 -3.80 4.46
CA GLU A 52 16.83 -4.83 5.45
C GLU A 52 18.00 -5.81 5.63
N GLU A 53 18.65 -6.17 4.55
CA GLU A 53 19.79 -7.07 4.60
C GLU A 53 20.98 -6.46 5.31
N GLY A 54 21.06 -5.16 5.32
CA GLY A 54 22.14 -4.45 6.00
C GLY A 54 21.99 -4.37 7.50
N SER A 55 20.88 -4.83 8.02
CA SER A 55 20.60 -4.73 9.46
C SER A 55 20.88 -6.00 10.21
#